data_e642e3e7d7d7f21f363588d0ed5fb94b
#
_entry.id   e642e3e7d7d7f21f363588d0ed5fb94b
#
_cell.length_a   1.000
_cell.length_b   1.000
_cell.length_c   1.000
_cell.angle_alpha   90.00
_cell.angle_beta   90.00
_cell.angle_gamma   90.00
#
_symmetry.space_group_name_H-M   'P 1'
#
loop_
_entity.id
_entity.type
_entity.pdbx_description
1 polymer ?
#
loop_
_entity_poly.entity_id
_entity_poly.type
_entity_poly.pdbx_seq_one_letter_code
_entity_poly.pdbx_strand_id
1 'polypeptide(L)'
;MAEQEARAAGLVYVSDADPGIQRRRAGRGFAYRDAAGQVVRDRDTLARIRALAIPPAYTDVWICARPRGHLQATGRDARRRKQYRYHAQWTQLRGDGKFGRIVAFGRALPRLRRRLRADLALPGFPRDKVLAIVVALMATTLVRIGSAEYARSNRSFGLTTLRNRHAEFVSGGRVRLHFRGKGGQEHDIEVDDQRLVKLVRACQQLPGQALFQYRDDEGALCPVDSGEVNDYLRAAMGEDFTAKDFRTWGGTLAAFQQLAATPLPERLSQRAIAQVQKAVACEAAEVLGNTPAVCRKSYIDPAVFDGWQSGQLQRDAEGARGARQWEAAALRFLTRAHRPAAKKSATKPSASARTKSRQP
;
A
#
# COMPACT_ATOMS: atom_id res chain seq x y z
N MET A 1 -15.69 7.52 4.20
CA MET A 1 -14.81 7.64 3.00
C MET A 1 -14.96 6.43 2.05
N ALA A 2 -14.59 5.20 2.41
CA ALA A 2 -14.73 4.04 1.51
C ALA A 2 -16.18 3.76 1.02
N GLU A 3 -17.18 4.00 1.85
CA GLU A 3 -18.59 3.90 1.46
C GLU A 3 -19.00 4.97 0.46
N GLN A 4 -18.51 6.20 0.62
CA GLN A 4 -18.76 7.28 -0.33
C GLN A 4 -18.09 7.02 -1.68
N GLU A 5 -16.86 6.48 -1.68
CA GLU A 5 -16.15 6.07 -2.89
C GLU A 5 -16.90 4.94 -3.61
N ALA A 6 -17.41 3.94 -2.88
CA ALA A 6 -18.21 2.86 -3.47
C ALA A 6 -19.46 3.45 -4.12
N ARG A 7 -20.19 4.32 -3.43
CA ARG A 7 -21.41 4.98 -3.93
C ARG A 7 -21.13 5.84 -5.17
N ALA A 8 -20.03 6.60 -5.17
CA ALA A 8 -19.61 7.40 -6.33
C ALA A 8 -19.30 6.53 -7.57
N ALA A 9 -18.80 5.31 -7.37
CA ALA A 9 -18.60 4.31 -8.43
C ALA A 9 -19.89 3.52 -8.78
N GLY A 10 -21.03 3.88 -8.20
CA GLY A 10 -22.29 3.17 -8.37
C GLY A 10 -22.28 1.77 -7.75
N LEU A 11 -21.40 1.53 -6.78
CA LEU A 11 -21.32 0.27 -6.03
C LEU A 11 -21.96 0.42 -4.65
N VAL A 12 -22.34 -0.71 -4.07
CA VAL A 12 -22.84 -0.80 -2.70
C VAL A 12 -21.71 -1.26 -1.79
N TYR A 13 -21.47 -0.53 -0.70
CA TYR A 13 -20.53 -0.97 0.33
C TYR A 13 -21.18 -2.09 1.15
N VAL A 14 -20.53 -3.24 1.26
CA VAL A 14 -21.06 -4.45 1.92
C VAL A 14 -19.97 -5.09 2.78
N SER A 15 -20.41 -5.83 3.79
CA SER A 15 -19.57 -6.65 4.64
C SER A 15 -19.87 -8.14 4.42
N ASP A 16 -18.93 -9.01 4.69
CA ASP A 16 -19.19 -10.46 4.73
C ASP A 16 -19.88 -10.93 6.02
N ALA A 17 -20.21 -10.00 6.93
CA ALA A 17 -21.17 -10.19 7.98
C ALA A 17 -22.62 -10.01 7.51
N ASP A 18 -22.82 -9.37 6.33
CA ASP A 18 -24.15 -9.18 5.75
C ASP A 18 -24.71 -10.53 5.24
N PRO A 19 -26.05 -10.68 5.15
CA PRO A 19 -26.67 -11.83 4.53
C PRO A 19 -26.14 -12.05 3.10
N GLY A 20 -25.65 -13.26 2.82
CA GLY A 20 -25.03 -13.59 1.54
C GLY A 20 -25.23 -15.05 1.15
N ILE A 21 -24.64 -15.42 0.03
CA ILE A 21 -24.70 -16.78 -0.51
C ILE A 21 -23.52 -17.58 0.07
N GLN A 22 -23.81 -18.77 0.58
CA GLN A 22 -22.83 -19.70 1.12
C GLN A 22 -22.52 -20.80 0.10
N ARG A 23 -21.24 -21.09 -0.13
CA ARG A 23 -20.79 -22.23 -0.93
C ARG A 23 -20.68 -23.48 -0.06
N ARG A 24 -21.34 -24.57 -0.47
CA ARG A 24 -21.26 -25.88 0.18
C ARG A 24 -20.74 -26.93 -0.78
N ARG A 25 -19.96 -27.87 -0.31
CA ARG A 25 -19.50 -28.99 -1.14
C ARG A 25 -20.70 -29.92 -1.48
N ALA A 26 -20.81 -30.31 -2.75
CA ALA A 26 -21.86 -31.19 -3.23
C ALA A 26 -21.25 -32.15 -4.26
N GLY A 27 -20.98 -33.38 -3.84
CA GLY A 27 -20.30 -34.37 -4.65
C GLY A 27 -18.92 -33.90 -5.14
N ARG A 28 -18.69 -33.93 -6.45
CA ARG A 28 -17.46 -33.43 -7.10
C ARG A 28 -17.46 -31.91 -7.32
N GLY A 29 -18.55 -31.21 -6.99
CA GLY A 29 -18.70 -29.77 -7.23
C GLY A 29 -19.14 -29.00 -5.99
N PHE A 30 -19.88 -27.92 -6.24
CA PHE A 30 -20.38 -27.03 -5.20
C PHE A 30 -21.83 -26.68 -5.43
N ALA A 31 -22.60 -26.63 -4.35
CA ALA A 31 -23.93 -26.04 -4.30
C ALA A 31 -23.83 -24.67 -3.60
N TYR A 32 -24.70 -23.77 -3.97
CA TYR A 32 -24.79 -22.43 -3.42
C TYR A 32 -26.15 -22.26 -2.73
N ARG A 33 -26.14 -21.75 -1.50
CA ARG A 33 -27.34 -21.49 -0.71
C ARG A 33 -27.40 -20.02 -0.34
N ASP A 34 -28.58 -19.43 -0.48
CA ASP A 34 -28.82 -18.06 -0.06
C ASP A 34 -28.92 -17.92 1.46
N ALA A 35 -29.18 -16.70 1.97
CA ALA A 35 -29.28 -16.40 3.37
C ALA A 35 -30.47 -17.13 4.06
N ALA A 36 -31.51 -17.52 3.29
CA ALA A 36 -32.64 -18.32 3.77
C ALA A 36 -32.34 -19.83 3.72
N GLY A 37 -31.16 -20.25 3.29
CA GLY A 37 -30.74 -21.64 3.14
C GLY A 37 -31.24 -22.32 1.88
N GLN A 38 -31.95 -21.61 0.97
CA GLN A 38 -32.47 -22.14 -0.25
C GLN A 38 -31.36 -22.28 -1.31
N VAL A 39 -31.48 -23.31 -2.16
CA VAL A 39 -30.51 -23.54 -3.23
C VAL A 39 -30.67 -22.49 -4.32
N VAL A 40 -29.60 -21.78 -4.62
CA VAL A 40 -29.53 -20.80 -5.71
C VAL A 40 -29.58 -21.55 -7.06
N ARG A 41 -30.61 -21.28 -7.83
CA ARG A 41 -30.84 -21.88 -9.18
C ARG A 41 -30.79 -20.84 -10.29
N ASP A 42 -30.81 -19.56 -9.94
CA ASP A 42 -30.78 -18.46 -10.91
C ASP A 42 -29.51 -18.51 -11.75
N ARG A 43 -29.67 -18.54 -13.08
CA ARG A 43 -28.59 -18.70 -14.04
C ARG A 43 -27.61 -17.56 -14.04
N ASP A 44 -28.09 -16.33 -13.90
CA ASP A 44 -27.24 -15.12 -13.92
C ASP A 44 -26.38 -15.03 -12.65
N THR A 45 -26.98 -15.32 -11.50
CA THR A 45 -26.23 -15.42 -10.24
C THR A 45 -25.16 -16.51 -10.29
N LEU A 46 -25.51 -17.70 -10.83
CA LEU A 46 -24.53 -18.79 -10.97
C LEU A 46 -23.42 -18.44 -11.97
N ALA A 47 -23.73 -17.75 -13.07
CA ALA A 47 -22.74 -17.26 -14.03
C ALA A 47 -21.79 -16.23 -13.37
N ARG A 48 -22.32 -15.27 -12.62
CA ARG A 48 -21.54 -14.31 -11.83
C ARG A 48 -20.62 -15.01 -10.84
N ILE A 49 -21.14 -15.99 -10.09
CA ILE A 49 -20.33 -16.76 -9.12
C ILE A 49 -19.18 -17.49 -9.80
N ARG A 50 -19.41 -18.10 -10.96
CA ARG A 50 -18.35 -18.76 -11.75
C ARG A 50 -17.28 -17.75 -12.19
N ALA A 51 -17.68 -16.56 -12.64
CA ALA A 51 -16.77 -15.50 -13.05
C ALA A 51 -15.87 -14.97 -11.92
N LEU A 52 -16.28 -15.12 -10.64
CA LEU A 52 -15.44 -14.78 -9.49
C LEU A 52 -14.22 -15.70 -9.33
N ALA A 53 -14.20 -16.85 -10.02
CA ALA A 53 -13.10 -17.81 -10.02
C ALA A 53 -12.58 -18.13 -8.60
N ILE A 54 -13.52 -18.45 -7.68
CA ILE A 54 -13.18 -18.77 -6.29
C ILE A 54 -12.51 -20.15 -6.26
N PRO A 55 -11.25 -20.26 -5.80
CA PRO A 55 -10.54 -21.54 -5.82
C PRO A 55 -11.31 -22.66 -5.12
N PRO A 56 -11.31 -23.90 -5.66
CA PRO A 56 -11.98 -25.04 -5.03
C PRO A 56 -11.50 -25.33 -3.60
N ALA A 57 -10.22 -25.08 -3.32
CA ALA A 57 -9.59 -25.31 -2.02
C ALA A 57 -10.02 -24.32 -0.92
N TYR A 58 -10.77 -23.25 -1.26
CA TYR A 58 -11.23 -22.31 -0.26
C TYR A 58 -12.36 -22.90 0.57
N THR A 59 -12.32 -22.65 1.88
CA THR A 59 -13.37 -22.96 2.86
C THR A 59 -14.08 -21.69 3.33
N ASP A 60 -15.20 -21.83 4.05
CA ASP A 60 -15.94 -20.70 4.64
C ASP A 60 -16.22 -19.59 3.62
N VAL A 61 -16.70 -20.00 2.43
CA VAL A 61 -16.90 -19.07 1.34
C VAL A 61 -18.25 -18.38 1.49
N TRP A 62 -18.20 -17.06 1.67
CA TRP A 62 -19.30 -16.12 1.57
C TRP A 62 -19.26 -15.41 0.22
N ILE A 63 -20.43 -15.21 -0.41
CA ILE A 63 -20.57 -14.53 -1.69
C ILE A 63 -21.65 -13.47 -1.55
N CYS A 64 -21.37 -12.25 -1.97
CA CYS A 64 -22.34 -11.16 -1.94
C CYS A 64 -23.57 -11.49 -2.79
N ALA A 65 -24.76 -11.36 -2.22
CA ALA A 65 -26.01 -11.53 -2.94
C ALA A 65 -26.22 -10.42 -4.00
N ARG A 66 -25.67 -9.21 -3.73
CA ARG A 66 -25.82 -8.04 -4.60
C ARG A 66 -24.77 -8.03 -5.71
N PRO A 67 -25.16 -8.01 -7.01
CA PRO A 67 -24.19 -7.94 -8.12
C PRO A 67 -23.26 -6.72 -8.04
N ARG A 68 -23.76 -5.58 -7.52
CA ARG A 68 -23.02 -4.32 -7.36
C ARG A 68 -22.37 -4.14 -5.99
N GLY A 69 -22.27 -5.19 -5.18
CA GLY A 69 -21.48 -5.13 -3.94
C GLY A 69 -20.00 -4.88 -4.24
N HIS A 70 -19.35 -3.94 -3.56
CA HIS A 70 -17.91 -3.67 -3.74
C HIS A 70 -17.05 -4.89 -3.40
N LEU A 71 -17.43 -5.65 -2.38
CA LEU A 71 -16.89 -6.95 -2.01
C LEU A 71 -17.80 -8.05 -2.58
N GLN A 72 -17.28 -8.88 -3.47
CA GLN A 72 -18.05 -9.89 -4.17
C GLN A 72 -17.97 -11.27 -3.49
N ALA A 73 -16.85 -11.62 -2.89
CA ALA A 73 -16.74 -12.83 -2.09
C ALA A 73 -15.58 -12.76 -1.08
N THR A 74 -15.72 -13.55 -0.02
CA THR A 74 -14.62 -13.91 0.88
C THR A 74 -14.51 -15.43 0.98
N GLY A 75 -13.37 -15.91 1.46
CA GLY A 75 -13.15 -17.33 1.73
C GLY A 75 -11.82 -17.56 2.39
N ARG A 76 -11.58 -18.73 2.99
CA ARG A 76 -10.30 -19.09 3.60
C ARG A 76 -9.53 -20.02 2.68
N ASP A 77 -8.27 -19.67 2.41
CA ASP A 77 -7.35 -20.52 1.64
C ASP A 77 -6.90 -21.76 2.45
N ALA A 78 -6.09 -22.63 1.82
CA ALA A 78 -5.55 -23.84 2.45
C ALA A 78 -4.75 -23.57 3.74
N ARG A 79 -4.24 -22.34 3.92
CA ARG A 79 -3.55 -21.88 5.13
C ARG A 79 -4.50 -21.13 6.09
N ARG A 80 -5.81 -21.29 5.94
CA ARG A 80 -6.88 -20.61 6.69
C ARG A 80 -6.83 -19.07 6.65
N ARG A 81 -6.10 -18.47 5.71
CA ARG A 81 -6.05 -17.03 5.55
C ARG A 81 -7.28 -16.54 4.80
N LYS A 82 -7.94 -15.50 5.33
CA LYS A 82 -9.11 -14.87 4.69
C LYS A 82 -8.66 -14.18 3.40
N GLN A 83 -9.29 -14.54 2.30
CA GLN A 83 -9.07 -14.01 0.96
C GLN A 83 -10.32 -13.27 0.50
N TYR A 84 -10.13 -12.25 -0.33
CA TYR A 84 -11.18 -11.35 -0.78
C TYR A 84 -11.25 -11.33 -2.30
N ARG A 85 -12.48 -11.26 -2.85
CA ARG A 85 -12.77 -11.00 -4.25
C ARG A 85 -13.59 -9.72 -4.32
N TYR A 86 -13.02 -8.69 -4.91
CA TYR A 86 -13.68 -7.41 -5.08
C TYR A 86 -14.31 -7.28 -6.46
N HIS A 87 -15.29 -6.41 -6.58
CA HIS A 87 -15.88 -6.01 -7.84
C HIS A 87 -14.82 -5.40 -8.77
N ALA A 88 -14.87 -5.67 -10.08
CA ALA A 88 -13.87 -5.18 -11.03
C ALA A 88 -13.72 -3.65 -10.99
N GLN A 89 -14.84 -2.92 -11.00
CA GLN A 89 -14.85 -1.46 -10.88
C GLN A 89 -14.23 -0.97 -9.55
N TRP A 90 -14.48 -1.67 -8.43
CA TRP A 90 -13.84 -1.35 -7.16
C TRP A 90 -12.34 -1.54 -7.20
N THR A 91 -11.89 -2.65 -7.82
CA THR A 91 -10.47 -2.92 -8.00
C THR A 91 -9.80 -1.86 -8.87
N GLN A 92 -10.47 -1.44 -9.94
CA GLN A 92 -10.00 -0.37 -10.82
C GLN A 92 -9.96 0.97 -10.10
N LEU A 93 -11.03 1.40 -9.45
CA LEU A 93 -11.10 2.63 -8.67
C LEU A 93 -9.97 2.71 -7.62
N ARG A 94 -9.77 1.62 -6.88
CA ARG A 94 -8.69 1.51 -5.90
C ARG A 94 -7.31 1.40 -6.56
N GLY A 95 -7.23 0.94 -7.80
CA GLY A 95 -6.02 0.91 -8.62
C GLY A 95 -5.63 2.29 -9.13
N ASP A 96 -6.58 2.98 -9.72
CA ASP A 96 -6.39 4.32 -10.31
C ASP A 96 -6.13 5.39 -9.22
N GLY A 97 -6.86 5.33 -8.10
CA GLY A 97 -6.65 6.22 -6.94
C GLY A 97 -5.38 5.93 -6.13
N LYS A 98 -4.76 4.78 -6.34
CA LYS A 98 -3.62 4.32 -5.53
C LYS A 98 -2.37 5.19 -5.72
N PHE A 99 -2.04 5.53 -6.95
CA PHE A 99 -0.90 6.39 -7.26
C PHE A 99 -1.30 7.88 -7.27
N GLY A 100 -2.58 8.22 -7.45
CA GLY A 100 -3.06 9.61 -7.36
C GLY A 100 -2.75 10.28 -6.02
N ARG A 101 -2.63 9.53 -4.93
CA ARG A 101 -2.29 10.03 -3.59
C ARG A 101 -0.79 10.17 -3.33
N ILE A 102 0.07 9.60 -4.20
CA ILE A 102 1.52 9.56 -3.95
C ILE A 102 2.13 10.97 -3.87
N VAL A 103 1.64 11.90 -4.70
CA VAL A 103 2.09 13.29 -4.71
C VAL A 103 1.67 14.01 -3.42
N ALA A 104 0.42 13.82 -2.98
CA ALA A 104 -0.08 14.39 -1.72
C ALA A 104 0.71 13.84 -0.52
N PHE A 105 0.98 12.53 -0.51
CA PHE A 105 1.82 11.89 0.51
C PHE A 105 3.22 12.52 0.55
N GLY A 106 3.91 12.62 -0.59
CA GLY A 106 5.24 13.22 -0.66
C GLY A 106 5.26 14.67 -0.15
N ARG A 107 4.22 15.46 -0.46
CA ARG A 107 4.05 16.84 0.04
C ARG A 107 3.82 16.92 1.54
N ALA A 108 3.19 15.91 2.13
CA ALA A 108 2.91 15.87 3.56
C ALA A 108 4.11 15.38 4.43
N LEU A 109 5.12 14.73 3.83
CA LEU A 109 6.30 14.23 4.55
C LEU A 109 7.03 15.28 5.41
N PRO A 110 7.24 16.54 4.98
CA PRO A 110 7.86 17.56 5.82
C PRO A 110 7.06 17.84 7.11
N ARG A 111 5.72 17.81 7.04
CA ARG A 111 4.85 17.99 8.20
C ARG A 111 4.98 16.82 9.18
N LEU A 112 4.95 15.59 8.67
CA LEU A 112 5.19 14.39 9.48
C LEU A 112 6.54 14.45 10.19
N ARG A 113 7.60 14.82 9.50
CA ARG A 113 8.95 14.89 10.08
C ARG A 113 9.09 15.94 11.17
N ARG A 114 8.35 17.04 11.10
CA ARG A 114 8.29 18.01 12.20
C ARG A 114 7.64 17.40 13.43
N ARG A 115 6.51 16.70 13.24
CA ARG A 115 5.81 16.01 14.30
C ARG A 115 6.69 14.94 14.95
N LEU A 116 7.31 14.07 14.14
CA LEU A 116 8.23 13.03 14.62
C LEU A 116 9.38 13.61 15.47
N ARG A 117 9.97 14.73 15.04
CA ARG A 117 11.05 15.38 15.81
C ARG A 117 10.60 15.85 17.17
N ALA A 118 9.41 16.40 17.27
CA ALA A 118 8.82 16.85 18.53
C ALA A 118 8.53 15.67 19.45
N ASP A 119 7.83 14.66 18.95
CA ASP A 119 7.36 13.54 19.76
C ASP A 119 8.50 12.61 20.20
N LEU A 120 9.53 12.39 19.35
CA LEU A 120 10.73 11.64 19.73
C LEU A 120 11.54 12.32 20.85
N ALA A 121 11.35 13.62 21.08
CA ALA A 121 12.03 14.36 22.14
C ALA A 121 11.28 14.34 23.48
N LEU A 122 10.04 13.84 23.51
CA LEU A 122 9.24 13.74 24.74
C LEU A 122 9.98 12.95 25.82
N PRO A 123 9.85 13.30 27.13
CA PRO A 123 10.43 12.53 28.21
C PRO A 123 9.68 11.20 28.39
N GLY A 124 10.32 10.20 28.96
CA GLY A 124 9.73 8.88 29.20
C GLY A 124 9.31 8.15 27.93
N PHE A 125 8.24 7.37 28.03
CA PHE A 125 7.64 6.60 26.93
C PHE A 125 6.11 6.82 26.86
N PRO A 126 5.65 8.08 26.68
CA PRO A 126 4.24 8.32 26.41
C PRO A 126 3.86 7.77 25.06
N ARG A 127 2.56 7.56 24.83
CA ARG A 127 1.98 7.00 23.62
C ARG A 127 2.53 7.63 22.32
N ASP A 128 2.51 8.95 22.24
CA ASP A 128 2.94 9.68 21.03
C ASP A 128 4.42 9.47 20.71
N LYS A 129 5.29 9.35 21.72
CA LYS A 129 6.71 9.05 21.51
C LYS A 129 6.90 7.64 20.93
N VAL A 130 6.21 6.64 21.47
CA VAL A 130 6.35 5.25 20.98
C VAL A 130 5.78 5.11 19.58
N LEU A 131 4.64 5.77 19.28
CA LEU A 131 4.10 5.86 17.93
C LEU A 131 5.08 6.53 16.97
N ALA A 132 5.73 7.62 17.39
CA ALA A 132 6.75 8.30 16.60
C ALA A 132 7.97 7.39 16.31
N ILE A 133 8.41 6.57 17.28
CA ILE A 133 9.49 5.57 17.08
C ILE A 133 9.08 4.55 16.00
N VAL A 134 7.89 3.98 16.11
CA VAL A 134 7.36 3.00 15.14
C VAL A 134 7.25 3.62 13.74
N VAL A 135 6.74 4.85 13.63
CA VAL A 135 6.61 5.56 12.34
C VAL A 135 7.98 5.93 11.76
N ALA A 136 8.93 6.35 12.58
CA ALA A 136 10.29 6.65 12.13
C ALA A 136 10.98 5.39 11.58
N LEU A 137 10.88 4.25 12.29
CA LEU A 137 11.37 2.96 11.81
C LEU A 137 10.67 2.54 10.51
N MET A 138 9.35 2.70 10.42
CA MET A 138 8.60 2.38 9.22
C MET A 138 9.04 3.23 8.02
N ALA A 139 9.31 4.52 8.25
CA ALA A 139 9.77 5.42 7.19
C ALA A 139 11.18 5.07 6.68
N THR A 140 12.05 4.55 7.56
CA THR A 140 13.43 4.18 7.23
C THR A 140 13.50 2.78 6.60
N THR A 141 12.78 1.81 7.17
CA THR A 141 12.91 0.39 6.82
C THR A 141 11.86 -0.11 5.84
N LEU A 142 10.78 0.64 5.64
CA LEU A 142 9.60 0.23 4.85
C LEU A 142 8.96 -1.10 5.29
N VAL A 143 9.24 -1.54 6.51
CA VAL A 143 8.64 -2.74 7.12
C VAL A 143 7.14 -2.56 7.26
N ARG A 144 6.41 -3.66 7.10
CA ARG A 144 4.96 -3.66 7.32
C ARG A 144 4.62 -3.36 8.77
N ILE A 145 3.53 -2.63 8.98
CA ILE A 145 3.10 -2.24 10.32
C ILE A 145 2.83 -3.43 11.24
N GLY A 146 2.26 -4.52 10.75
CA GLY A 146 1.88 -5.69 11.52
C GLY A 146 0.38 -5.76 11.79
N SER A 147 -0.06 -6.88 12.35
CA SER A 147 -1.41 -7.13 12.83
C SER A 147 -1.37 -8.16 13.94
N ALA A 148 -2.00 -7.88 15.07
CA ALA A 148 -2.06 -8.80 16.21
C ALA A 148 -2.73 -10.13 15.86
N GLU A 149 -3.76 -10.11 15.00
CA GLU A 149 -4.42 -11.33 14.51
C GLU A 149 -3.46 -12.22 13.72
N TYR A 150 -2.69 -11.64 12.77
CA TYR A 150 -1.71 -12.41 11.99
C TYR A 150 -0.51 -12.88 12.82
N ALA A 151 -0.10 -12.12 13.82
CA ALA A 151 0.95 -12.54 14.73
C ALA A 151 0.53 -13.77 15.55
N ARG A 152 -0.75 -13.83 15.99
CA ARG A 152 -1.32 -14.97 16.71
C ARG A 152 -1.56 -16.17 15.81
N SER A 153 -2.23 -15.97 14.66
CA SER A 153 -2.70 -17.06 13.81
C SER A 153 -1.63 -17.65 12.90
N ASN A 154 -0.68 -16.84 12.43
CA ASN A 154 0.29 -17.23 11.41
C ASN A 154 1.75 -17.06 11.85
N ARG A 155 2.02 -16.62 13.08
CA ARG A 155 3.35 -16.23 13.56
C ARG A 155 4.06 -15.29 12.59
N SER A 156 3.31 -14.36 11.98
CA SER A 156 3.81 -13.35 11.04
C SER A 156 3.79 -11.99 11.70
N PHE A 157 4.94 -11.36 11.80
CA PHE A 157 5.15 -10.13 12.55
C PHE A 157 5.31 -8.92 11.61
N GLY A 158 5.18 -7.74 12.18
CA GLY A 158 5.49 -6.43 11.63
C GLY A 158 5.73 -5.49 12.79
N LEU A 159 6.05 -4.21 12.54
CA LEU A 159 6.58 -3.29 13.55
C LEU A 159 5.79 -3.29 14.87
N THR A 160 4.46 -3.14 14.83
CA THR A 160 3.64 -3.10 16.06
C THR A 160 3.53 -4.43 16.78
N THR A 161 3.93 -5.53 16.17
CA THR A 161 3.85 -6.87 16.75
C THR A 161 5.22 -7.50 17.01
N LEU A 162 6.31 -6.74 16.80
CA LEU A 162 7.66 -7.21 17.15
C LEU A 162 7.75 -7.47 18.66
N ARG A 163 8.55 -8.45 19.00
CA ARG A 163 8.88 -8.81 20.39
C ARG A 163 10.34 -8.45 20.68
N ASN A 164 10.69 -8.32 21.93
CA ASN A 164 12.06 -8.03 22.38
C ASN A 164 13.11 -8.94 21.75
N ARG A 165 12.81 -10.24 21.57
CA ARG A 165 13.68 -11.23 20.94
C ARG A 165 13.94 -11.00 19.44
N HIS A 166 13.16 -10.12 18.79
CA HIS A 166 13.34 -9.80 17.37
C HIS A 166 14.31 -8.64 17.14
N ALA A 167 14.77 -7.98 18.20
CA ALA A 167 15.71 -6.87 18.14
C ALA A 167 17.03 -7.27 18.81
N GLU A 168 18.09 -7.35 18.02
CA GLU A 168 19.46 -7.64 18.47
C GLU A 168 20.32 -6.40 18.28
N PHE A 169 21.04 -5.99 19.34
CA PHE A 169 21.97 -4.87 19.27
C PHE A 169 23.36 -5.37 18.93
N VAL A 170 23.83 -5.02 17.73
CA VAL A 170 25.11 -5.45 17.19
C VAL A 170 26.18 -4.38 17.33
N SER A 171 27.44 -4.75 17.10
CA SER A 171 28.58 -3.84 17.15
C SER A 171 28.41 -2.65 16.19
N GLY A 172 29.07 -1.52 16.46
CA GLY A 172 28.95 -0.29 15.66
C GLY A 172 27.67 0.52 15.92
N GLY A 173 26.96 0.24 17.03
CA GLY A 173 25.78 1.03 17.42
C GLY A 173 24.57 0.81 16.51
N ARG A 174 24.37 -0.37 16.01
CA ARG A 174 23.26 -0.76 15.12
C ARG A 174 22.28 -1.66 15.87
N VAL A 175 21.03 -1.72 15.39
CA VAL A 175 20.05 -2.72 15.80
C VAL A 175 19.63 -3.53 14.57
N ARG A 176 19.67 -4.86 14.70
CA ARG A 176 19.19 -5.82 13.72
C ARG A 176 17.80 -6.27 14.12
N LEU A 177 16.84 -6.14 13.21
CA LEU A 177 15.48 -6.63 13.38
C LEU A 177 15.32 -7.91 12.57
N HIS A 178 15.29 -9.06 13.26
CA HIS A 178 15.13 -10.38 12.65
C HIS A 178 13.78 -10.98 13.02
N PHE A 179 12.92 -11.24 12.01
CA PHE A 179 11.58 -11.76 12.24
C PHE A 179 10.94 -12.32 10.98
N ARG A 180 9.99 -13.22 11.18
CA ARG A 180 9.17 -13.79 10.12
C ARG A 180 7.98 -12.87 9.81
N GLY A 181 7.94 -12.32 8.59
CA GLY A 181 6.91 -11.42 8.11
C GLY A 181 5.79 -12.09 7.31
N LYS A 182 5.03 -11.26 6.59
CA LYS A 182 3.88 -11.69 5.80
C LYS A 182 4.29 -12.73 4.74
N GLY A 183 3.52 -13.82 4.69
CA GLY A 183 3.75 -14.91 3.73
C GLY A 183 4.85 -15.87 4.16
N GLY A 184 5.39 -15.74 5.38
CA GLY A 184 6.47 -16.55 5.91
C GLY A 184 7.85 -16.09 5.47
N GLN A 185 7.97 -14.89 4.92
CA GLN A 185 9.24 -14.32 4.49
C GLN A 185 10.05 -13.89 5.71
N GLU A 186 11.30 -14.31 5.79
CA GLU A 186 12.22 -13.84 6.82
C GLU A 186 12.71 -12.43 6.46
N HIS A 187 12.74 -11.58 7.47
CA HIS A 187 13.28 -10.23 7.42
C HIS A 187 14.50 -10.14 8.31
N ASP A 188 15.58 -9.61 7.78
CA ASP A 188 16.82 -9.29 8.48
C ASP A 188 17.21 -7.85 8.10
N ILE A 189 16.94 -6.89 8.98
CA ILE A 189 17.01 -5.47 8.67
C ILE A 189 17.88 -4.78 9.70
N GLU A 190 18.94 -4.13 9.26
CA GLU A 190 19.77 -3.29 10.10
C GLU A 190 19.30 -1.84 10.08
N VAL A 191 19.29 -1.22 11.26
CA VAL A 191 19.04 0.20 11.48
C VAL A 191 20.29 0.78 12.13
N ASP A 192 20.88 1.78 11.50
CA ASP A 192 22.13 2.44 11.90
C ASP A 192 21.95 3.88 12.41
N ASP A 193 20.74 4.43 12.34
CA ASP A 193 20.43 5.72 12.95
C ASP A 193 20.58 5.64 14.46
N GLN A 194 21.63 6.26 14.98
CA GLN A 194 22.05 6.20 16.38
C GLN A 194 20.94 6.66 17.35
N ARG A 195 20.10 7.60 16.92
CA ARG A 195 18.98 8.08 17.73
C ARG A 195 17.90 7.02 17.81
N LEU A 196 17.52 6.42 16.68
CA LEU A 196 16.53 5.34 16.64
C LEU A 196 17.02 4.11 17.39
N VAL A 197 18.29 3.74 17.22
CA VAL A 197 18.91 2.61 17.96
C VAL A 197 18.79 2.80 19.46
N LYS A 198 19.13 3.98 19.99
CA LYS A 198 18.98 4.30 21.42
C LYS A 198 17.53 4.18 21.90
N LEU A 199 16.58 4.69 21.10
CA LEU A 199 15.15 4.63 21.43
C LEU A 199 14.62 3.20 21.42
N VAL A 200 14.99 2.38 20.42
CA VAL A 200 14.61 0.96 20.36
C VAL A 200 15.18 0.18 21.53
N ARG A 201 16.44 0.44 21.91
CA ARG A 201 17.07 -0.18 23.09
C ARG A 201 16.31 0.15 24.37
N ALA A 202 15.91 1.39 24.53
CA ALA A 202 15.15 1.81 25.70
C ALA A 202 13.72 1.23 25.72
N CYS A 203 13.08 1.07 24.56
CA CYS A 203 11.81 0.34 24.45
C CYS A 203 11.96 -1.15 24.87
N GLN A 204 13.04 -1.81 24.44
CA GLN A 204 13.30 -3.21 24.78
C GLN A 204 13.51 -3.45 26.30
N GLN A 205 13.97 -2.43 27.02
CA GLN A 205 14.18 -2.48 28.46
C GLN A 205 12.89 -2.36 29.29
N LEU A 206 11.77 -2.00 28.66
CA LEU A 206 10.48 -1.98 29.32
C LEU A 206 10.02 -3.40 29.65
N PRO A 207 9.32 -3.62 30.79
CA PRO A 207 8.79 -4.92 31.14
C PRO A 207 7.86 -5.47 30.07
N GLY A 208 7.81 -6.81 29.90
CA GLY A 208 6.94 -7.49 28.94
C GLY A 208 7.65 -8.00 27.71
N GLN A 209 6.90 -8.55 26.76
CA GLN A 209 7.42 -9.20 25.55
C GLN A 209 7.32 -8.33 24.29
N ALA A 210 6.41 -7.36 24.27
CA ALA A 210 6.22 -6.47 23.14
C ALA A 210 7.38 -5.47 23.06
N LEU A 211 7.97 -5.30 21.88
CA LEU A 211 9.08 -4.37 21.68
C LEU A 211 8.60 -2.91 21.79
N PHE A 212 7.42 -2.61 21.24
CA PHE A 212 6.86 -1.27 21.26
C PHE A 212 5.59 -1.24 22.09
N GLN A 213 5.70 -0.61 23.24
CA GLN A 213 4.63 -0.41 24.21
C GLN A 213 4.83 0.92 24.93
N TYR A 214 3.75 1.55 25.34
CA TYR A 214 3.75 2.81 26.06
C TYR A 214 3.10 2.64 27.42
N ARG A 215 3.30 3.60 28.31
CA ARG A 215 2.54 3.69 29.57
C ARG A 215 1.33 4.58 29.32
N ASP A 216 0.15 4.08 29.66
CA ASP A 216 -1.07 4.89 29.70
C ASP A 216 -1.09 5.81 30.92
N ASP A 217 -2.17 6.56 31.07
CA ASP A 217 -2.34 7.53 32.16
C ASP A 217 -2.44 6.85 33.56
N GLU A 218 -2.78 5.56 33.58
CA GLU A 218 -2.86 4.72 34.78
C GLU A 218 -1.52 4.01 35.07
N GLY A 219 -0.53 4.19 34.22
CA GLY A 219 0.81 3.58 34.33
C GLY A 219 0.90 2.15 33.80
N ALA A 220 -0.18 1.60 33.24
CA ALA A 220 -0.18 0.28 32.62
C ALA A 220 0.57 0.28 31.28
N LEU A 221 1.20 -0.87 30.94
CA LEU A 221 1.92 -1.03 29.70
C LEU A 221 0.96 -1.53 28.59
N CYS A 222 0.77 -0.70 27.58
CA CYS A 222 -0.09 -0.95 26.42
C CYS A 222 0.74 -1.16 25.16
N PRO A 223 0.70 -2.35 24.51
CA PRO A 223 1.33 -2.54 23.22
C PRO A 223 0.67 -1.66 22.15
N VAL A 224 1.49 -1.02 21.31
CA VAL A 224 1.01 -0.22 20.17
C VAL A 224 0.31 -1.12 19.15
N ASP A 225 -0.84 -0.68 18.63
CA ASP A 225 -1.52 -1.36 17.55
C ASP A 225 -1.44 -0.62 16.20
N SER A 226 -1.86 -1.30 15.12
CA SER A 226 -1.80 -0.74 13.76
C SER A 226 -2.85 0.35 13.52
N GLY A 227 -3.94 0.37 14.25
CA GLY A 227 -4.95 1.43 14.20
C GLY A 227 -4.40 2.73 14.75
N GLU A 228 -3.79 2.68 15.93
CA GLU A 228 -3.15 3.83 16.57
C GLU A 228 -2.07 4.48 15.70
N VAL A 229 -1.25 3.67 14.99
CA VAL A 229 -0.25 4.21 14.06
C VAL A 229 -0.91 4.91 12.88
N ASN A 230 -1.99 4.36 12.32
CA ASN A 230 -2.71 5.04 11.23
C ASN A 230 -3.41 6.32 11.72
N ASP A 231 -3.93 6.34 12.96
CA ASP A 231 -4.51 7.54 13.57
C ASP A 231 -3.46 8.63 13.78
N TYR A 232 -2.28 8.25 14.27
CA TYR A 232 -1.14 9.14 14.40
C TYR A 232 -0.73 9.75 13.05
N LEU A 233 -0.66 8.94 11.99
CA LEU A 233 -0.35 9.40 10.64
C LEU A 233 -1.38 10.40 10.13
N ARG A 234 -2.68 10.13 10.30
CA ARG A 234 -3.76 11.04 9.93
C ARG A 234 -3.65 12.39 10.66
N ALA A 235 -3.44 12.36 11.95
CA ALA A 235 -3.26 13.57 12.75
C ALA A 235 -2.00 14.36 12.34
N ALA A 236 -0.87 13.68 12.10
CA ALA A 236 0.39 14.30 11.76
C ALA A 236 0.43 14.86 10.33
N MET A 237 -0.22 14.22 9.35
CA MET A 237 -0.13 14.56 7.94
C MET A 237 -1.35 15.36 7.45
N GLY A 238 -2.49 15.30 8.16
CA GLY A 238 -3.71 16.05 7.84
C GLY A 238 -4.57 15.44 6.74
N GLU A 239 -4.27 14.22 6.32
CA GLU A 239 -5.01 13.44 5.34
C GLU A 239 -5.05 11.96 5.77
N ASP A 240 -5.96 11.18 5.17
CA ASP A 240 -6.15 9.76 5.47
C ASP A 240 -5.03 8.88 4.91
N PHE A 241 -3.77 9.20 5.26
CA PHE A 241 -2.62 8.36 4.94
C PHE A 241 -2.47 7.22 5.94
N THR A 242 -1.90 6.13 5.46
CA THR A 242 -1.70 4.89 6.20
C THR A 242 -0.28 4.37 6.05
N ALA A 243 0.11 3.40 6.87
CA ALA A 243 1.37 2.67 6.75
C ALA A 243 1.64 2.11 5.34
N LYS A 244 0.58 1.83 4.55
CA LYS A 244 0.71 1.34 3.18
C LYS A 244 1.28 2.40 2.23
N ASP A 245 0.98 3.67 2.47
CA ASP A 245 1.42 4.77 1.60
C ASP A 245 2.95 4.94 1.65
N PHE A 246 3.60 4.66 2.80
CA PHE A 246 5.07 4.63 2.91
C PHE A 246 5.70 3.61 1.96
N ARG A 247 5.09 2.44 1.84
CA ARG A 247 5.62 1.38 0.97
C ARG A 247 5.44 1.71 -0.50
N THR A 248 4.35 2.41 -0.86
CA THR A 248 4.14 2.90 -2.22
C THR A 248 5.11 4.03 -2.56
N TRP A 249 5.30 4.96 -1.63
CA TRP A 249 6.30 6.03 -1.78
C TRP A 249 7.71 5.47 -1.87
N GLY A 250 8.13 4.64 -0.90
CA GLY A 250 9.48 4.06 -0.86
C GLY A 250 9.79 3.18 -2.07
N GLY A 251 8.85 2.32 -2.49
CA GLY A 251 9.04 1.49 -3.69
C GLY A 251 9.12 2.31 -4.98
N THR A 252 8.32 3.38 -5.09
CA THR A 252 8.40 4.30 -6.22
C THR A 252 9.70 5.11 -6.21
N LEU A 253 10.15 5.57 -5.03
CA LEU A 253 11.40 6.32 -4.88
C LEU A 253 12.61 5.46 -5.22
N ALA A 254 12.67 4.21 -4.75
CA ALA A 254 13.73 3.26 -5.09
C ALA A 254 13.78 3.02 -6.62
N ALA A 255 12.60 2.77 -7.23
CA ALA A 255 12.51 2.61 -8.68
C ALA A 255 12.93 3.88 -9.44
N PHE A 256 12.56 5.07 -8.95
CA PHE A 256 12.97 6.35 -9.53
C PHE A 256 14.48 6.53 -9.50
N GLN A 257 15.13 6.24 -8.38
CA GLN A 257 16.59 6.34 -8.21
C GLN A 257 17.34 5.39 -9.14
N GLN A 258 16.91 4.14 -9.20
CA GLN A 258 17.53 3.12 -10.06
C GLN A 258 17.36 3.47 -11.52
N LEU A 259 16.18 3.88 -11.95
CA LEU A 259 15.92 4.29 -13.33
C LEU A 259 16.72 5.54 -13.72
N ALA A 260 16.94 6.48 -12.79
CA ALA A 260 17.78 7.65 -13.01
C ALA A 260 19.24 7.27 -13.31
N ALA A 261 19.75 6.22 -12.65
CA ALA A 261 21.09 5.68 -12.86
C ALA A 261 21.17 4.72 -14.07
N THR A 262 20.03 4.32 -14.64
CA THR A 262 19.99 3.37 -15.75
C THR A 262 19.97 4.14 -17.08
N PRO A 263 21.04 4.05 -17.92
CA PRO A 263 21.07 4.72 -19.21
C PRO A 263 19.97 4.18 -20.14
N LEU A 264 19.48 5.04 -21.02
CA LEU A 264 18.60 4.61 -22.10
C LEU A 264 19.38 3.78 -23.10
N PRO A 265 18.89 2.60 -23.52
CA PRO A 265 19.54 1.83 -24.57
C PRO A 265 19.43 2.56 -25.92
N GLU A 266 20.39 2.41 -26.77
CA GLU A 266 20.40 3.01 -28.15
C GLU A 266 19.10 2.68 -28.90
N ARG A 267 18.56 1.47 -28.73
CA ARG A 267 17.26 1.05 -29.27
C ARG A 267 16.33 0.61 -28.15
N LEU A 268 15.24 1.34 -27.99
CA LEU A 268 14.14 1.00 -27.05
C LEU A 268 13.32 -0.17 -27.60
N SER A 269 13.87 -1.39 -27.55
CA SER A 269 13.09 -2.59 -27.88
C SER A 269 12.21 -2.99 -26.69
N GLN A 270 11.06 -3.65 -26.95
CA GLN A 270 10.19 -4.18 -25.90
C GLN A 270 10.93 -5.14 -24.96
N ARG A 271 11.89 -5.89 -25.49
CA ARG A 271 12.73 -6.79 -24.68
C ARG A 271 13.64 -6.01 -23.71
N ALA A 272 14.31 -4.96 -24.19
CA ALA A 272 15.17 -4.11 -23.34
C ALA A 272 14.35 -3.43 -22.24
N ILE A 273 13.19 -2.85 -22.59
CA ILE A 273 12.26 -2.24 -21.62
C ILE A 273 11.85 -3.26 -20.56
N ALA A 274 11.43 -4.46 -20.96
CA ALA A 274 11.00 -5.51 -20.04
C ALA A 274 12.14 -5.97 -19.10
N GLN A 275 13.39 -6.02 -19.59
CA GLN A 275 14.56 -6.35 -18.78
C GLN A 275 14.81 -5.28 -17.70
N VAL A 276 14.79 -4.00 -18.05
CA VAL A 276 14.95 -2.90 -17.08
C VAL A 276 13.81 -2.90 -16.06
N GLN A 277 12.56 -3.03 -16.52
CA GLN A 277 11.41 -3.09 -15.62
C GLN A 277 11.50 -4.27 -14.63
N LYS A 278 12.03 -5.42 -15.07
CA LYS A 278 12.26 -6.59 -14.21
C LYS A 278 13.36 -6.31 -13.20
N ALA A 279 14.49 -5.74 -13.61
CA ALA A 279 15.61 -5.41 -12.71
C ALA A 279 15.16 -4.43 -11.61
N VAL A 280 14.49 -3.33 -11.98
CA VAL A 280 13.94 -2.34 -11.05
C VAL A 280 12.93 -2.95 -10.10
N ALA A 281 12.06 -3.85 -10.59
CA ALA A 281 11.09 -4.52 -9.74
C ALA A 281 11.77 -5.51 -8.76
N CYS A 282 12.87 -6.14 -9.13
CA CYS A 282 13.64 -7.03 -8.24
C CYS A 282 14.28 -6.21 -7.10
N GLU A 283 14.95 -5.11 -7.39
CA GLU A 283 15.59 -4.26 -6.37
C GLU A 283 14.55 -3.64 -5.42
N ALA A 284 13.44 -3.10 -5.96
CA ALA A 284 12.34 -2.64 -5.11
C ALA A 284 11.72 -3.78 -4.27
N ALA A 285 11.78 -5.03 -4.74
CA ALA A 285 11.30 -6.19 -4.01
C ALA A 285 12.19 -6.54 -2.83
N GLU A 286 13.50 -6.42 -2.97
CA GLU A 286 14.47 -6.59 -1.88
C GLU A 286 14.23 -5.56 -0.78
N VAL A 287 14.18 -4.27 -1.15
CA VAL A 287 13.92 -3.18 -0.20
C VAL A 287 12.59 -3.36 0.55
N LEU A 288 11.55 -3.81 -0.16
CA LEU A 288 10.21 -3.94 0.43
C LEU A 288 9.94 -5.30 1.09
N GLY A 289 10.81 -6.28 0.95
CA GLY A 289 10.53 -7.65 1.36
C GLY A 289 9.24 -8.18 0.69
N ASN A 290 9.23 -8.21 -0.66
CA ASN A 290 8.10 -8.64 -1.47
C ASN A 290 8.57 -9.47 -2.67
N THR A 291 7.64 -9.96 -3.50
CA THR A 291 8.00 -10.48 -4.82
C THR A 291 8.06 -9.36 -5.86
N PRO A 292 8.91 -9.47 -6.91
CA PRO A 292 8.99 -8.46 -7.97
C PRO A 292 7.65 -8.14 -8.63
N ALA A 293 6.83 -9.18 -8.88
CA ALA A 293 5.49 -9.00 -9.46
C ALA A 293 4.56 -8.16 -8.56
N VAL A 294 4.62 -8.38 -7.24
CA VAL A 294 3.85 -7.59 -6.27
C VAL A 294 4.37 -6.15 -6.21
N CYS A 295 5.70 -5.94 -6.23
CA CYS A 295 6.27 -4.60 -6.22
C CYS A 295 5.89 -3.80 -7.44
N ARG A 296 6.07 -4.35 -8.64
CA ARG A 296 5.68 -3.72 -9.90
C ARG A 296 4.20 -3.33 -9.92
N LYS A 297 3.32 -4.27 -9.54
CA LYS A 297 1.86 -4.03 -9.58
C LYS A 297 1.39 -3.11 -8.45
N SER A 298 2.05 -3.13 -7.28
CA SER A 298 1.44 -2.61 -6.06
C SER A 298 2.18 -1.47 -5.38
N TYR A 299 3.44 -1.24 -5.69
CA TYR A 299 4.27 -0.29 -4.96
C TYR A 299 5.12 0.62 -5.83
N ILE A 300 5.18 0.39 -7.14
CA ILE A 300 5.91 1.24 -8.08
C ILE A 300 4.88 1.98 -8.94
N ASP A 301 4.94 3.30 -8.95
CA ASP A 301 4.12 4.13 -9.83
C ASP A 301 4.54 3.91 -11.29
N PRO A 302 3.62 3.51 -12.20
CA PRO A 302 3.95 3.26 -13.60
C PRO A 302 4.60 4.46 -14.30
N ALA A 303 4.26 5.69 -13.88
CA ALA A 303 4.80 6.90 -14.47
C ALA A 303 6.34 6.95 -14.45
N VAL A 304 7.01 6.29 -13.48
CA VAL A 304 8.49 6.27 -13.47
C VAL A 304 9.09 5.52 -14.65
N PHE A 305 8.42 4.47 -15.14
CA PHE A 305 8.86 3.73 -16.33
C PHE A 305 8.64 4.54 -17.61
N ASP A 306 7.50 5.21 -17.72
CA ASP A 306 7.18 6.08 -18.85
C ASP A 306 8.15 7.28 -18.90
N GLY A 307 8.42 7.86 -17.73
CA GLY A 307 9.38 8.95 -17.58
C GLY A 307 10.81 8.56 -17.93
N TRP A 308 11.22 7.32 -17.58
CA TRP A 308 12.52 6.79 -17.97
C TRP A 308 12.61 6.61 -19.49
N GLN A 309 11.63 6.00 -20.13
CA GLN A 309 11.61 5.79 -21.58
C GLN A 309 11.65 7.11 -22.36
N SER A 310 11.06 8.18 -21.85
CA SER A 310 11.06 9.51 -22.49
C SER A 310 12.29 10.35 -22.12
N GLY A 311 13.18 9.88 -21.24
CA GLY A 311 14.32 10.64 -20.75
C GLY A 311 13.94 11.79 -19.78
N GLN A 312 12.66 11.95 -19.47
CA GLN A 312 12.21 13.02 -18.56
C GLN A 312 12.63 12.76 -17.10
N LEU A 313 12.63 11.49 -16.70
CA LEU A 313 13.01 11.09 -15.34
C LEU A 313 14.47 11.46 -15.06
N GLN A 314 15.39 11.21 -16.00
CA GLN A 314 16.82 11.52 -15.88
C GLN A 314 17.02 13.04 -15.72
N ARG A 315 16.33 13.85 -16.51
CA ARG A 315 16.39 15.33 -16.41
C ARG A 315 15.91 15.82 -15.04
N ASP A 316 14.82 15.25 -14.52
CA ASP A 316 14.29 15.63 -13.21
C ASP A 316 15.18 15.17 -12.05
N ALA A 317 15.93 14.10 -12.24
CA ALA A 317 16.84 13.52 -11.27
C ALA A 317 18.24 14.16 -11.27
N GLU A 318 18.55 14.95 -12.31
CA GLU A 318 19.88 15.56 -12.49
C GLU A 318 20.30 16.38 -11.26
N GLY A 319 21.53 16.16 -10.80
CA GLY A 319 22.09 16.82 -9.62
C GLY A 319 21.56 16.38 -8.27
N ALA A 320 20.60 15.43 -8.22
CA ALA A 320 20.08 14.92 -6.96
C ALA A 320 21.14 14.09 -6.23
N ARG A 321 21.48 14.50 -4.99
CA ARG A 321 22.39 13.79 -4.08
C ARG A 321 21.77 13.72 -2.69
N GLY A 322 21.90 12.55 -2.04
CA GLY A 322 21.33 12.35 -0.71
C GLY A 322 19.79 12.26 -0.69
N ALA A 323 19.25 11.65 0.37
CA ALA A 323 17.86 11.21 0.46
C ALA A 323 16.84 12.33 0.19
N ARG A 324 17.08 13.53 0.73
CA ARG A 324 16.13 14.67 0.61
C ARG A 324 16.04 15.22 -0.82
N GLN A 325 17.15 15.26 -1.52
CA GLN A 325 17.17 15.76 -2.90
C GLN A 325 16.51 14.74 -3.83
N TRP A 326 16.73 13.45 -3.62
CA TRP A 326 16.05 12.39 -4.32
C TRP A 326 14.53 12.42 -4.13
N GLU A 327 14.06 12.60 -2.89
CA GLU A 327 12.64 12.77 -2.61
C GLU A 327 12.05 14.00 -3.32
N ALA A 328 12.77 15.13 -3.30
CA ALA A 328 12.33 16.36 -3.95
C ALA A 328 12.27 16.20 -5.49
N ALA A 329 13.25 15.52 -6.09
CA ALA A 329 13.28 15.22 -7.52
C ALA A 329 12.13 14.32 -7.92
N ALA A 330 11.93 13.21 -7.20
CA ALA A 330 10.82 12.29 -7.42
C ALA A 330 9.46 13.00 -7.26
N LEU A 331 9.29 13.85 -6.26
CA LEU A 331 8.06 14.60 -6.04
C LEU A 331 7.77 15.59 -7.17
N ARG A 332 8.79 16.31 -7.68
CA ARG A 332 8.65 17.19 -8.86
C ARG A 332 8.21 16.40 -10.09
N PHE A 333 8.90 15.29 -10.36
CA PHE A 333 8.58 14.39 -11.47
C PHE A 333 7.14 13.87 -11.39
N LEU A 334 6.77 13.26 -10.26
CA LEU A 334 5.42 12.69 -10.04
C LEU A 334 4.33 13.76 -10.09
N THR A 335 4.59 14.96 -9.56
CA THR A 335 3.64 16.07 -9.64
C THR A 335 3.34 16.45 -11.09
N ARG A 336 4.36 16.41 -11.97
CA ARG A 336 4.20 16.68 -13.40
C ARG A 336 3.49 15.54 -14.11
N ALA A 337 3.89 14.30 -13.83
CA ALA A 337 3.33 13.11 -14.44
C ALA A 337 1.83 12.91 -14.12
N HIS A 338 1.42 13.24 -12.90
CA HIS A 338 0.01 13.17 -12.47
C HIS A 338 -0.79 14.46 -12.68
N ARG A 339 -0.24 15.45 -13.37
CA ARG A 339 -1.01 16.66 -13.71
C ARG A 339 -2.09 16.29 -14.73
N PRO A 340 -3.38 16.60 -14.45
CA PRO A 340 -4.42 16.36 -15.45
C PRO A 340 -4.05 17.04 -16.75
N ALA A 341 -4.16 16.32 -17.87
CA ALA A 341 -3.98 16.94 -19.19
C ALA A 341 -4.98 18.09 -19.28
N ALA A 342 -4.48 19.32 -19.50
CA ALA A 342 -5.34 20.46 -19.75
C ALA A 342 -6.29 20.07 -20.89
N LYS A 343 -7.61 20.14 -20.65
CA LYS A 343 -8.61 19.95 -21.71
C LYS A 343 -8.22 20.89 -22.84
N LYS A 344 -7.75 20.32 -23.96
CA LYS A 344 -7.57 21.09 -25.19
C LYS A 344 -8.90 21.79 -25.45
N SER A 345 -8.92 23.11 -25.34
CA SER A 345 -10.07 23.92 -25.67
C SER A 345 -10.45 23.55 -27.10
N ALA A 346 -11.63 22.98 -27.27
CA ALA A 346 -12.20 22.77 -28.58
C ALA A 346 -12.31 24.14 -29.26
N THR A 347 -11.42 24.41 -30.18
CA THR A 347 -11.50 25.56 -31.08
C THR A 347 -12.82 25.41 -31.84
N LYS A 348 -13.79 26.29 -31.58
CA LYS A 348 -15.00 26.38 -32.37
C LYS A 348 -14.59 26.60 -33.82
N PRO A 349 -15.15 25.86 -34.80
CA PRO A 349 -14.96 26.18 -36.20
C PRO A 349 -15.63 27.54 -36.46
N SER A 350 -14.86 28.47 -37.00
CA SER A 350 -15.36 29.77 -37.44
C SER A 350 -16.36 29.55 -38.58
N ALA A 351 -17.56 30.03 -38.40
CA ALA A 351 -18.58 30.09 -39.47
C ALA A 351 -18.10 31.02 -40.58
N SER A 352 -17.66 30.41 -41.69
CA SER A 352 -17.31 31.12 -42.91
C SER A 352 -18.56 31.50 -43.70
N ALA A 353 -18.69 32.79 -43.92
CA ALA A 353 -19.26 33.56 -45.05
C ALA A 353 -20.38 32.93 -45.90
N ARG A 354 -21.56 33.44 -45.70
CA ARG A 354 -22.65 33.44 -46.70
C ARG A 354 -22.27 34.32 -47.89
N THR A 355 -22.04 33.72 -49.03
CA THR A 355 -21.98 34.39 -50.29
C THR A 355 -23.42 34.60 -50.83
N LYS A 356 -23.83 35.83 -50.97
CA LYS A 356 -25.03 36.23 -51.69
C LYS A 356 -24.77 36.12 -53.15
N SER A 357 -25.46 35.26 -53.87
CA SER A 357 -25.64 35.36 -55.34
C SER A 357 -26.89 36.12 -55.63
N ARG A 358 -26.76 37.25 -56.33
CA ARG A 358 -27.83 37.96 -57.03
C ARG A 358 -28.04 37.31 -58.40
N GLN A 359 -29.31 37.13 -58.74
CA GLN A 359 -29.80 36.96 -60.10
C GLN A 359 -29.98 38.30 -60.80
N PRO A 360 -30.03 38.27 -62.12
CA PRO A 360 -31.14 38.88 -62.80
C PRO A 360 -32.22 37.92 -63.21
#